data_0e5c2d96c56bbf116d62c14e12f657de
#
_entry.id   0e5c2d96c56bbf116d62c14e12f657de
#
_cell.length_a   1.000
_cell.length_b   1.000
_cell.length_c   1.000
_cell.angle_alpha   90.00
_cell.angle_beta   90.00
_cell.angle_gamma   90.00
#
_symmetry.space_group_name_H-M   'P 1'
#
loop_
_entity.id
_entity.type
_entity.pdbx_description
1 polymer ?
#
loop_
_entity_poly.entity_id
_entity_poly.type
_entity_poly.pdbx_seq_one_letter_code
_entity_poly.pdbx_strand_id
1 'polypeptide(L)'
;MNVLEEFWYGNLDPAEYDANPSKEYKELVRLISRNEEKLLATMTEEQKELFSRYTDCVREHQAMAECLLFKNSFRLGGRMMLEVMRGGADNE
;
A
#
# COMPACT_ATOMS: atom_id res chain seq x y z
N MET A 1 19.91 -14.72 2.26
CA MET A 1 19.85 -13.70 1.22
C MET A 1 19.95 -12.31 1.85
N ASN A 2 20.77 -11.47 1.28
CA ASN A 2 21.06 -10.14 1.85
C ASN A 2 20.04 -9.12 1.34
N VAL A 3 19.32 -8.49 2.26
CA VAL A 3 18.29 -7.50 1.93
C VAL A 3 18.90 -6.28 1.20
N LEU A 4 20.06 -5.85 1.62
CA LEU A 4 20.73 -4.72 0.98
C LEU A 4 21.12 -5.03 -0.47
N GLU A 5 21.56 -6.26 -0.70
CA GLU A 5 21.91 -6.72 -2.05
C GLU A 5 20.68 -6.76 -2.95
N GLU A 6 19.56 -7.28 -2.44
CA GLU A 6 18.31 -7.33 -3.16
C GLU A 6 17.82 -5.91 -3.48
N PHE A 7 17.97 -5.00 -2.54
CA PHE A 7 17.62 -3.59 -2.75
C PHE A 7 18.48 -2.98 -3.86
N TRP A 8 19.78 -3.25 -3.83
CA TRP A 8 20.70 -2.73 -4.82
C TRP A 8 20.33 -3.14 -6.25
N TYR A 9 19.96 -4.41 -6.41
CA TYR A 9 19.58 -4.93 -7.73
C TYR A 9 18.15 -4.64 -8.13
N GLY A 10 17.42 -3.89 -7.31
CA GLY A 10 16.05 -3.51 -7.62
C GLY A 10 15.04 -4.64 -7.52
N ASN A 11 15.40 -5.69 -6.81
CA ASN A 11 14.53 -6.87 -6.65
C ASN A 11 13.58 -6.78 -5.47
N LEU A 12 13.66 -5.71 -4.71
CA LEU A 12 12.85 -5.54 -3.51
C LEU A 12 11.60 -4.76 -3.84
N ASP A 13 10.46 -5.42 -3.80
CA ASP A 13 9.16 -4.79 -4.02
C ASP A 13 8.35 -4.90 -2.73
N PRO A 14 8.07 -3.76 -2.05
CA PRO A 14 7.30 -3.79 -0.82
C PRO A 14 5.91 -4.42 -0.97
N ALA A 15 5.31 -4.30 -2.15
CA ALA A 15 3.98 -4.87 -2.40
C ALA A 15 4.00 -6.39 -2.44
N GLU A 16 5.14 -6.99 -2.78
CA GLU A 16 5.30 -8.44 -2.89
C GLU A 16 5.93 -9.05 -1.64
N TYR A 17 6.43 -8.22 -0.74
CA TYR A 17 7.22 -8.69 0.40
C TYR A 17 6.40 -9.50 1.38
N ASP A 18 5.14 -9.16 1.56
CA ASP A 18 4.24 -9.94 2.40
C ASP A 18 3.27 -10.72 1.52
N ALA A 19 3.64 -11.97 1.23
CA ALA A 19 2.87 -12.82 0.34
C ALA A 19 1.67 -13.48 1.01
N ASN A 20 1.51 -13.32 2.33
CA ASN A 20 0.44 -14.00 3.09
C ASN A 20 -0.49 -12.99 3.76
N PRO A 21 -1.42 -12.39 2.99
CA PRO A 21 -2.41 -11.49 3.61
C PRO A 21 -3.28 -12.29 4.60
N SER A 22 -3.74 -11.60 5.64
CA SER A 22 -4.56 -12.21 6.67
C SER A 22 -5.89 -12.72 6.08
N LYS A 23 -6.51 -13.63 6.82
CA LYS A 23 -7.83 -14.17 6.43
C LYS A 23 -8.88 -13.06 6.36
N GLU A 24 -8.84 -12.14 7.30
CA GLU A 24 -9.72 -10.98 7.34
C GLU A 24 -9.52 -10.07 6.13
N TYR A 25 -8.27 -9.88 5.71
CA TYR A 25 -7.96 -9.09 4.53
C TYR A 25 -8.57 -9.71 3.27
N LYS A 26 -8.37 -11.01 3.07
CA LYS A 26 -8.91 -11.73 1.93
C LYS A 26 -10.43 -11.68 1.90
N GLU A 27 -11.05 -11.82 3.05
CA GLU A 27 -12.50 -11.74 3.17
C GLU A 27 -13.02 -10.35 2.81
N LEU A 28 -12.33 -9.31 3.25
CA LEU A 28 -12.71 -7.94 2.92
C LEU A 28 -12.62 -7.67 1.43
N VAL A 29 -11.56 -8.15 0.78
CA VAL A 29 -11.40 -8.01 -0.68
C VAL A 29 -12.56 -8.68 -1.41
N ARG A 30 -12.94 -9.87 -0.95
CA ARG A 30 -14.07 -10.62 -1.52
C ARG A 30 -15.38 -9.85 -1.37
N LEU A 31 -15.60 -9.26 -0.19
CA LEU A 31 -16.80 -8.48 0.08
C LEU A 31 -16.86 -7.20 -0.77
N ILE A 32 -15.74 -6.55 -0.97
CA ILE A 32 -15.66 -5.37 -1.84
C ILE A 32 -16.10 -5.73 -3.25
N SER A 33 -15.56 -6.80 -3.82
CA SER A 33 -15.91 -7.24 -5.16
C SER A 33 -17.38 -7.63 -5.28
N ARG A 34 -17.88 -8.34 -4.29
CA ARG A 34 -19.28 -8.76 -4.26
C ARG A 34 -20.24 -7.57 -4.18
N ASN A 35 -19.94 -6.63 -3.33
CA ASN A 35 -20.77 -5.43 -3.16
C ASN A 35 -20.72 -4.56 -4.40
N GLU A 36 -19.57 -4.46 -5.05
CA GLU A 36 -19.44 -3.74 -6.31
C GLU A 36 -20.31 -4.35 -7.40
N GLU A 37 -20.30 -5.67 -7.53
CA GLU A 37 -21.16 -6.37 -8.50
C GLU A 37 -22.63 -6.09 -8.25
N LYS A 38 -23.06 -6.16 -6.99
CA LYS A 38 -24.44 -5.89 -6.61
C LYS A 38 -24.83 -4.45 -6.92
N LEU A 39 -23.94 -3.52 -6.64
CA LEU A 39 -24.18 -2.10 -6.91
C LEU A 39 -24.32 -1.84 -8.40
N LEU A 40 -23.40 -2.37 -9.19
CA LEU A 40 -23.42 -2.21 -10.66
C LEU A 40 -24.70 -2.76 -11.27
N ALA A 41 -25.23 -3.86 -10.73
CA ALA A 41 -26.45 -4.47 -11.23
C ALA A 41 -27.68 -3.58 -11.07
N THR A 42 -27.64 -2.60 -10.17
CA THR A 42 -28.76 -1.66 -9.94
C THR A 42 -28.62 -0.36 -10.69
N MET A 43 -27.48 -0.15 -11.37
CA MET A 43 -27.18 1.13 -12.03
C MET A 43 -27.59 1.18 -13.48
N THR A 44 -27.94 2.39 -13.93
CA THR A 44 -28.10 2.68 -15.35
C THR A 44 -26.74 2.75 -16.02
N GLU A 45 -26.70 2.75 -17.35
CA GLU A 45 -25.43 2.88 -18.07
C GLU A 45 -24.70 4.18 -17.75
N GLU A 46 -25.45 5.28 -17.61
CA GLU A 46 -24.89 6.57 -17.24
C GLU A 46 -24.28 6.54 -15.83
N GLN A 47 -24.98 5.91 -14.89
CA GLN A 47 -24.48 5.76 -13.52
C GLN A 47 -23.23 4.88 -13.47
N LYS A 48 -23.19 3.82 -14.26
CA LYS A 48 -22.01 2.95 -14.35
C LYS A 48 -20.79 3.72 -14.84
N GLU A 49 -20.99 4.62 -15.81
CA GLU A 49 -19.89 5.43 -16.32
C GLU A 49 -19.35 6.37 -15.25
N LEU A 50 -20.23 7.06 -14.53
CA LEU A 50 -19.83 7.93 -13.43
C LEU A 50 -19.11 7.15 -12.32
N PHE A 51 -19.63 5.98 -12.00
CA PHE A 51 -19.03 5.12 -10.99
C PHE A 51 -17.64 4.67 -11.43
N SER A 52 -17.47 4.32 -12.70
CA SER A 52 -16.16 3.91 -13.24
C SER A 52 -15.14 5.04 -13.12
N ARG A 53 -15.54 6.27 -13.45
CA ARG A 53 -14.67 7.45 -13.31
C ARG A 53 -14.28 7.69 -11.86
N TYR A 54 -15.23 7.54 -10.97
CA TYR A 54 -14.99 7.69 -9.53
C TYR A 54 -14.01 6.64 -9.04
N THR A 55 -14.22 5.38 -9.39
CA THR A 55 -13.33 4.30 -8.95
C THR A 55 -11.92 4.45 -9.51
N ASP A 56 -11.80 4.93 -10.75
CA ASP A 56 -10.49 5.19 -11.34
C ASP A 56 -9.74 6.28 -10.57
N CYS A 57 -10.41 7.36 -10.20
CA CYS A 57 -9.82 8.42 -9.39
C CYS A 57 -9.43 7.93 -8.01
N VAL A 58 -10.27 7.12 -7.39
CA VAL A 58 -9.98 6.55 -6.06
C VAL A 58 -8.77 5.65 -6.12
N ARG A 59 -8.66 4.80 -7.14
CA ARG A 59 -7.50 3.91 -7.31
C ARG A 59 -6.22 4.70 -7.51
N GLU A 60 -6.28 5.75 -8.33
CA GLU A 60 -5.14 6.63 -8.55
C GLU A 60 -4.71 7.31 -7.25
N HIS A 61 -5.67 7.85 -6.51
CA HIS A 61 -5.41 8.46 -5.21
C HIS A 61 -4.78 7.46 -4.25
N GLN A 62 -5.30 6.24 -4.18
CA GLN A 62 -4.76 5.20 -3.32
C GLN A 62 -3.32 4.86 -3.68
N ALA A 63 -3.03 4.72 -4.96
CA ALA A 63 -1.67 4.41 -5.41
C ALA A 63 -0.69 5.51 -4.97
N MET A 64 -1.09 6.76 -5.10
CA MET A 64 -0.26 7.90 -4.67
C MET A 64 -0.12 7.94 -3.16
N ALA A 65 -1.20 7.69 -2.43
CA ALA A 65 -1.18 7.67 -0.97
C ALA A 65 -0.27 6.56 -0.43
N GLU A 66 -0.32 5.39 -1.05
CA GLU A 66 0.53 4.26 -0.67
C GLU A 66 2.00 4.58 -0.90
N CYS A 67 2.32 5.21 -2.02
CA CYS A 67 3.68 5.64 -2.32
C CYS A 67 4.19 6.65 -1.30
N LEU A 68 3.34 7.64 -0.95
CA LEU A 68 3.69 8.63 0.07
C LEU A 68 3.92 7.98 1.42
N LEU A 69 3.04 7.06 1.80
CA LEU A 69 3.16 6.35 3.06
C LEU A 69 4.48 5.56 3.11
N PHE A 70 4.80 4.86 2.04
CA PHE A 70 6.04 4.10 1.96
C PHE A 70 7.25 5.02 2.11
N LYS A 71 7.29 6.12 1.35
CA LYS A 71 8.42 7.05 1.41
C LYS A 71 8.60 7.66 2.79
N ASN A 72 7.50 8.10 3.40
CA ASN A 72 7.53 8.71 4.71
C ASN A 72 7.94 7.71 5.80
N SER A 73 7.41 6.50 5.72
CA SER A 73 7.72 5.45 6.67
C SER A 73 9.18 5.01 6.56
N PHE A 74 9.67 4.87 5.34
CA PHE A 74 11.06 4.50 5.11
C PHE A 74 12.01 5.57 5.65
N ARG A 75 11.70 6.84 5.41
CA ARG A 75 12.50 7.96 5.91
C ARG A 75 12.48 8.00 7.44
N LEU A 76 11.31 7.81 8.01
CA LEU A 76 11.17 7.78 9.46
C LEU A 76 11.99 6.65 10.06
N GLY A 77 11.90 5.45 9.47
CA GLY A 77 12.69 4.32 9.92
C GLY A 77 14.19 4.58 9.86
N GLY A 78 14.65 5.20 8.76
CA GLY A 78 16.04 5.59 8.61
C GLY A 78 16.51 6.59 9.67
N ARG A 79 15.67 7.59 9.95
CA ARG A 79 15.96 8.59 10.98
C ARG A 79 16.01 7.96 12.36
N MET A 80 15.08 7.05 12.64
CA MET A 80 15.08 6.34 13.93
C MET A 80 16.33 5.50 14.11
N MET A 81 16.73 4.79 13.06
CA MET A 81 17.95 3.98 13.11
C MET A 81 19.18 4.86 13.31
N LEU A 82 19.25 5.97 12.61
CA LEU A 82 20.36 6.93 12.76
C LEU A 82 20.46 7.44 14.19
N GLU A 83 19.33 7.77 14.80
CA GLU A 83 19.28 8.25 16.18
C GLU A 83 19.71 7.15 17.16
N VAL A 84 19.27 5.93 16.94
CA VAL A 84 19.68 4.79 17.77
C VAL A 84 21.21 4.61 17.71
N MET A 85 21.77 4.73 16.52
CA MET A 85 23.23 4.58 16.34
C MET A 85 24.00 5.73 16.99
N ARG A 86 23.43 6.95 17.03
CA ARG A 86 24.03 8.11 17.68
C ARG A 86 23.81 8.13 19.19
N GLY A 87 22.74 7.49 19.66
CA GLY A 87 22.32 7.59 21.05
C GLY A 87 23.38 7.21 22.05
N GLY A 88 24.21 6.24 21.72
CA GLY A 88 25.32 5.84 22.58
C GLY A 88 26.35 6.94 22.75
N ALA A 89 26.62 7.72 21.71
CA ALA A 89 27.56 8.82 21.77
C ALA A 89 26.98 10.04 22.49
N ASP A 90 25.68 10.26 22.35
CA ASP A 90 24.98 11.41 22.92
C ASP A 90 24.73 11.26 24.43
N ASN A 91 24.85 10.06 24.95
CA ASN A 91 24.57 9.76 26.35
C ASN A 91 25.75 9.96 27.27
N GLU A 92 26.79 10.54 26.77
CA GLU A 92 27.99 10.80 27.58
C GLU A 92 27.85 12.05 28.48
#